data_01e7d0bff0b6e750886f2208ef409c1c
#
_entry.id   01e7d0bff0b6e750886f2208ef409c1c
#
_cell.length_a   1.000
_cell.length_b   1.000
_cell.length_c   1.000
_cell.angle_alpha   90.00
_cell.angle_beta   90.00
_cell.angle_gamma   90.00
#
_symmetry.space_group_name_H-M   'P 1'
#
loop_
_entity.id
_entity.type
_entity.pdbx_description
1 polymer ?
#
loop_
_entity_poly.entity_id
_entity_poly.type
_entity_poly.pdbx_seq_one_letter_code
_entity_poly.pdbx_strand_id
1 'polypeptide(L)'
;MEKQPKFDYSDIHWQENGKLKLIIVVGTRPEIIRLAAVINKCRKYFDVILAHTGQNYDYNLNGIFFRDLKLEEPEVYMDAVGDDLGATCGNIINCSYKLFAATKPDGVLVLGDTNSCLSVIGAKRLQIPIFHMEAGNRCKDECLPEETNRRIVDIISDVNMAYSEHARRYLADCGLPKERTYVTGSPMAEVLHENLKEIEASDVHQRLGLEKGKYILLSAHREENIDTEKNFLSLFNAINKMAEKYDMPILYSCHPRSRNRLAASGFQLDKRVIQHEPLGFHDYNCLQMNAFAVVSDSGTLPEESSFFTSVGHPFPAICIRTSTERPEAIDKGDFIIAGIDEKRLLQAVDTAVELCKDGQHGIPVPDYVDENVSTKVVKIIQSYVGIVNKMVWRK
;
A
#
# COMPACT_ATOMS: atom_id res chain seq x y z
N MET A 1 -2.23 -10.55 27.13
CA MET A 1 -1.53 -11.82 26.81
C MET A 1 -0.59 -11.48 25.67
N GLU A 2 0.71 -11.67 25.86
CA GLU A 2 1.69 -11.56 24.78
C GLU A 2 1.34 -12.64 23.73
N LYS A 3 1.10 -12.21 22.48
CA LYS A 3 0.90 -13.13 21.38
C LYS A 3 2.23 -13.79 21.07
N GLN A 4 2.26 -15.12 21.04
CA GLN A 4 3.45 -15.88 20.66
C GLN A 4 3.31 -16.33 19.20
N PRO A 5 4.44 -16.40 18.46
CA PRO A 5 4.42 -16.89 17.08
C PRO A 5 3.77 -18.28 16.98
N LYS A 6 2.90 -18.45 15.99
CA LYS A 6 2.28 -19.73 15.69
C LYS A 6 3.26 -20.58 14.88
N PHE A 7 3.61 -21.76 15.38
CA PHE A 7 4.55 -22.67 14.73
C PHE A 7 3.94 -24.02 14.35
N ASP A 8 2.72 -24.30 14.75
CA ASP A 8 1.98 -25.50 14.35
C ASP A 8 0.83 -25.09 13.41
N TYR A 9 0.77 -25.74 12.26
CA TYR A 9 -0.22 -25.52 11.20
C TYR A 9 -0.87 -26.82 10.75
N SER A 10 -0.86 -27.86 11.60
CA SER A 10 -1.48 -29.17 11.30
C SER A 10 -2.99 -29.10 11.16
N ASP A 11 -3.61 -28.04 11.71
CA ASP A 11 -5.03 -27.73 11.62
C ASP A 11 -5.43 -26.96 10.35
N ILE A 12 -4.47 -26.55 9.52
CA ILE A 12 -4.71 -25.80 8.30
C ILE A 12 -4.83 -26.76 7.11
N HIS A 13 -5.99 -26.74 6.48
CA HIS A 13 -6.31 -27.63 5.37
C HIS A 13 -6.84 -26.88 4.16
N TRP A 14 -6.54 -27.41 2.97
CA TRP A 14 -7.12 -26.95 1.72
C TRP A 14 -8.58 -27.37 1.60
N GLN A 15 -9.36 -26.67 0.79
CA GLN A 15 -10.75 -27.07 0.48
C GLN A 15 -10.80 -28.34 -0.42
N GLU A 16 -9.66 -28.75 -1.00
CA GLU A 16 -9.53 -29.91 -1.88
C GLU A 16 -10.50 -29.86 -3.08
N ASN A 17 -10.69 -28.67 -3.63
CA ASN A 17 -11.62 -28.40 -4.73
C ASN A 17 -11.05 -28.71 -6.12
N GLY A 18 -9.87 -29.34 -6.20
CA GLY A 18 -9.18 -29.70 -7.43
C GLY A 18 -8.50 -28.53 -8.15
N LYS A 19 -8.48 -27.34 -7.55
CA LYS A 19 -7.82 -26.16 -8.09
C LYS A 19 -6.39 -26.05 -7.59
N LEU A 20 -5.60 -25.19 -8.24
CA LEU A 20 -4.26 -24.82 -7.84
C LEU A 20 -4.26 -24.21 -6.42
N LYS A 21 -3.37 -24.69 -5.55
CA LYS A 21 -3.24 -24.30 -4.15
C LYS A 21 -2.34 -23.07 -4.02
N LEU A 22 -2.91 -21.95 -3.61
CA LEU A 22 -2.20 -20.67 -3.54
C LEU A 22 -2.23 -20.10 -2.11
N ILE A 23 -1.06 -19.78 -1.56
CA ILE A 23 -0.99 -18.97 -0.34
C ILE A 23 -0.72 -17.51 -0.72
N ILE A 24 -1.55 -16.61 -0.20
CA ILE A 24 -1.33 -15.16 -0.29
C ILE A 24 -0.91 -14.68 1.10
N VAL A 25 0.26 -14.02 1.20
CA VAL A 25 0.77 -13.53 2.47
C VAL A 25 0.61 -12.02 2.54
N VAL A 26 0.02 -11.54 3.64
CA VAL A 26 -0.17 -10.12 3.94
C VAL A 26 0.24 -9.84 5.39
N GLY A 27 0.58 -8.61 5.72
CA GLY A 27 0.97 -8.24 7.07
C GLY A 27 0.48 -6.86 7.49
N THR A 28 0.10 -6.04 6.53
CA THR A 28 -0.28 -4.65 6.78
C THR A 28 -1.56 -4.28 6.06
N ARG A 29 -2.24 -3.26 6.58
CA ARG A 29 -3.45 -2.72 5.98
C ARG A 29 -3.29 -2.29 4.50
N PRO A 30 -2.23 -1.58 4.10
CA PRO A 30 -2.03 -1.23 2.69
C PRO A 30 -1.94 -2.43 1.75
N GLU A 31 -1.36 -3.55 2.21
CA GLU A 31 -1.32 -4.79 1.42
C GLU A 31 -2.73 -5.37 1.24
N ILE A 32 -3.53 -5.43 2.30
CA ILE A 32 -4.90 -5.93 2.27
C ILE A 32 -5.75 -5.10 1.30
N ILE A 33 -5.68 -3.77 1.39
CA ILE A 33 -6.42 -2.88 0.50
C ILE A 33 -6.04 -3.12 -0.97
N ARG A 34 -4.75 -3.06 -1.27
CA ARG A 34 -4.25 -3.20 -2.65
C ARG A 34 -4.51 -4.58 -3.23
N LEU A 35 -4.48 -5.63 -2.41
CA LEU A 35 -4.73 -7.00 -2.88
C LEU A 35 -6.22 -7.39 -2.87
N ALA A 36 -7.14 -6.55 -2.42
CA ALA A 36 -8.54 -6.95 -2.23
C ALA A 36 -9.17 -7.58 -3.49
N ALA A 37 -9.11 -6.90 -4.62
CA ALA A 37 -9.62 -7.42 -5.89
C ALA A 37 -8.88 -8.70 -6.33
N VAL A 38 -7.55 -8.77 -6.11
CA VAL A 38 -6.73 -9.93 -6.43
C VAL A 38 -7.09 -11.13 -5.55
N ILE A 39 -7.24 -10.93 -4.23
CA ILE A 39 -7.63 -11.99 -3.29
C ILE A 39 -8.99 -12.56 -3.69
N ASN A 40 -10.00 -11.70 -3.89
CA ASN A 40 -11.35 -12.12 -4.28
C ASN A 40 -11.34 -12.88 -5.62
N LYS A 41 -10.56 -12.41 -6.60
CA LYS A 41 -10.41 -13.10 -7.88
C LYS A 41 -9.70 -14.45 -7.73
N CYS A 42 -8.61 -14.50 -6.94
CA CYS A 42 -7.89 -15.75 -6.69
C CYS A 42 -8.77 -16.79 -5.99
N ARG A 43 -9.55 -16.41 -4.97
CA ARG A 43 -10.50 -17.33 -4.30
C ARG A 43 -11.50 -17.95 -5.25
N LYS A 44 -11.90 -17.25 -6.31
CA LYS A 44 -12.79 -17.78 -7.33
C LYS A 44 -12.14 -18.88 -8.19
N TYR A 45 -10.86 -18.75 -8.52
CA TYR A 45 -10.18 -19.59 -9.50
C TYR A 45 -9.17 -20.57 -8.90
N PHE A 46 -8.72 -20.36 -7.67
CA PHE A 46 -7.76 -21.18 -6.94
C PHE A 46 -8.33 -21.68 -5.61
N ASP A 47 -7.65 -22.62 -5.01
CA ASP A 47 -7.81 -22.98 -3.59
C ASP A 47 -6.85 -22.06 -2.81
N VAL A 48 -7.39 -21.09 -2.08
CA VAL A 48 -6.61 -20.00 -1.47
C VAL A 48 -6.59 -20.11 0.04
N ILE A 49 -5.40 -19.99 0.61
CA ILE A 49 -5.19 -19.68 2.02
C ILE A 49 -4.62 -18.27 2.09
N LEU A 50 -5.35 -17.36 2.74
CA LEU A 50 -4.87 -16.03 3.09
C LEU A 50 -4.18 -16.09 4.45
N ALA A 51 -2.89 -15.74 4.49
CA ALA A 51 -2.07 -15.80 5.70
C ALA A 51 -1.63 -14.39 6.12
N HIS A 52 -1.98 -13.99 7.34
CA HIS A 52 -1.63 -12.70 7.92
C HIS A 52 -0.46 -12.86 8.90
N THR A 53 0.61 -12.08 8.73
CA THR A 53 1.81 -12.18 9.58
C THR A 53 1.63 -11.62 10.99
N GLY A 54 0.59 -10.82 11.22
CA GLY A 54 0.29 -10.22 12.53
C GLY A 54 0.85 -8.81 12.71
N GLN A 55 1.54 -8.24 11.72
CA GLN A 55 2.01 -6.84 11.80
C GLN A 55 0.82 -5.87 11.85
N ASN A 56 0.92 -4.83 12.70
CA ASN A 56 -0.13 -3.81 12.86
C ASN A 56 -1.53 -4.35 13.14
N TYR A 57 -1.62 -5.44 13.90
CA TYR A 57 -2.88 -6.06 14.27
C TYR A 57 -3.61 -5.26 15.36
N ASP A 58 -4.32 -4.21 14.97
CA ASP A 58 -5.44 -3.69 15.74
C ASP A 58 -6.73 -4.23 15.13
N TYR A 59 -7.37 -5.17 15.82
CA TYR A 59 -8.58 -5.85 15.36
C TYR A 59 -9.69 -4.86 14.99
N ASN A 60 -9.82 -3.77 15.73
CA ASN A 60 -10.86 -2.76 15.50
C ASN A 60 -10.62 -1.94 14.21
N LEU A 61 -9.36 -1.80 13.79
CA LEU A 61 -9.01 -1.08 12.56
C LEU A 61 -9.00 -2.01 11.34
N ASN A 62 -8.61 -3.28 11.48
CA ASN A 62 -8.54 -4.21 10.36
C ASN A 62 -9.92 -4.75 9.94
N GLY A 63 -10.81 -5.07 10.88
CA GLY A 63 -12.14 -5.61 10.59
C GLY A 63 -13.01 -4.70 9.71
N ILE A 64 -12.81 -3.37 9.77
CA ILE A 64 -13.49 -2.41 8.89
C ILE A 64 -13.08 -2.64 7.43
N PHE A 65 -11.79 -2.83 7.15
CA PHE A 65 -11.30 -3.00 5.78
C PHE A 65 -11.72 -4.34 5.17
N PHE A 66 -11.72 -5.43 5.92
CA PHE A 66 -12.23 -6.71 5.43
C PHE A 66 -13.70 -6.60 5.03
N ARG A 67 -14.52 -5.94 5.85
CA ARG A 67 -15.94 -5.70 5.56
C ARG A 67 -16.15 -4.76 4.38
N ASP A 68 -15.49 -3.59 4.39
CA ASP A 68 -15.65 -2.56 3.35
C ASP A 68 -15.22 -3.09 1.98
N LEU A 69 -14.18 -3.90 1.92
CA LEU A 69 -13.63 -4.50 0.71
C LEU A 69 -14.23 -5.88 0.39
N LYS A 70 -15.23 -6.34 1.15
CA LYS A 70 -15.91 -7.63 0.96
C LYS A 70 -14.94 -8.81 0.95
N LEU A 71 -13.92 -8.75 1.81
CA LEU A 71 -12.94 -9.81 1.99
C LEU A 71 -13.35 -10.77 3.11
N GLU A 72 -13.12 -12.05 2.90
CA GLU A 72 -13.18 -13.04 3.96
C GLU A 72 -11.94 -12.93 4.86
N GLU A 73 -12.10 -13.22 6.15
CA GLU A 73 -11.02 -13.21 7.11
C GLU A 73 -9.88 -14.17 6.71
N PRO A 74 -8.63 -13.88 7.08
CA PRO A 74 -7.51 -14.79 6.86
C PRO A 74 -7.72 -16.15 7.55
N GLU A 75 -7.42 -17.22 6.83
CA GLU A 75 -7.41 -18.58 7.38
C GLU A 75 -6.28 -18.78 8.39
N VAL A 76 -5.22 -17.98 8.28
CA VAL A 76 -4.03 -18.11 9.13
C VAL A 76 -3.59 -16.76 9.68
N TYR A 77 -3.47 -16.68 11.01
CA TYR A 77 -2.74 -15.61 11.69
C TYR A 77 -1.45 -16.19 12.28
N MET A 78 -0.30 -15.65 11.86
CA MET A 78 1.02 -16.16 12.26
C MET A 78 1.47 -15.62 13.60
N ASP A 79 0.93 -14.48 14.05
CA ASP A 79 1.34 -13.73 15.25
C ASP A 79 2.87 -13.54 15.32
N ALA A 80 3.48 -13.19 14.19
CA ALA A 80 4.93 -13.17 13.99
C ALA A 80 5.63 -11.92 14.57
N VAL A 81 4.90 -10.99 15.16
CA VAL A 81 5.50 -9.80 15.80
C VAL A 81 6.37 -10.23 16.97
N GLY A 82 7.61 -9.78 16.99
CA GLY A 82 8.56 -10.03 18.07
C GLY A 82 8.88 -8.75 18.86
N ASP A 83 9.76 -8.86 19.83
CA ASP A 83 10.15 -7.76 20.72
C ASP A 83 10.91 -6.64 19.98
N ASP A 84 11.52 -6.97 18.86
CA ASP A 84 12.22 -6.03 17.99
C ASP A 84 12.03 -6.38 16.51
N LEU A 85 12.58 -5.56 15.64
CA LEU A 85 12.48 -5.74 14.19
C LEU A 85 13.16 -7.05 13.73
N GLY A 86 14.30 -7.40 14.30
CA GLY A 86 15.03 -8.61 13.96
C GLY A 86 14.24 -9.86 14.33
N ALA A 87 13.67 -9.88 15.53
CA ALA A 87 12.79 -10.96 15.99
C ALA A 87 11.55 -11.08 15.10
N THR A 88 10.93 -9.97 14.74
CA THR A 88 9.77 -9.94 13.84
C THR A 88 10.10 -10.54 12.47
N CYS A 89 11.19 -10.10 11.82
CA CYS A 89 11.63 -10.65 10.55
C CYS A 89 11.95 -12.15 10.64
N GLY A 90 12.67 -12.56 11.69
CA GLY A 90 13.00 -13.97 11.94
C GLY A 90 11.75 -14.84 12.14
N ASN A 91 10.78 -14.34 12.90
CA ASN A 91 9.50 -15.03 13.13
C ASN A 91 8.69 -15.17 11.84
N ILE A 92 8.61 -14.12 11.00
CA ILE A 92 7.92 -14.18 9.71
C ILE A 92 8.51 -15.29 8.84
N ILE A 93 9.83 -15.35 8.72
CA ILE A 93 10.51 -16.38 7.92
C ILE A 93 10.23 -17.78 8.50
N ASN A 94 10.34 -17.95 9.81
CA ASN A 94 10.15 -19.24 10.46
C ASN A 94 8.69 -19.72 10.40
N CYS A 95 7.72 -18.85 10.72
CA CYS A 95 6.30 -19.17 10.64
C CYS A 95 5.89 -19.55 9.21
N SER A 96 6.32 -18.74 8.23
CA SER A 96 6.03 -19.00 6.82
C SER A 96 6.64 -20.29 6.33
N TYR A 97 7.89 -20.59 6.69
CA TYR A 97 8.51 -21.87 6.33
C TYR A 97 7.72 -23.06 6.84
N LYS A 98 7.29 -23.02 8.11
CA LYS A 98 6.50 -24.10 8.73
C LYS A 98 5.10 -24.22 8.12
N LEU A 99 4.43 -23.08 7.86
CA LEU A 99 3.14 -23.07 7.17
C LEU A 99 3.25 -23.71 5.78
N PHE A 100 4.23 -23.30 4.98
CA PHE A 100 4.42 -23.82 3.63
C PHE A 100 4.83 -25.31 3.63
N ALA A 101 5.64 -25.74 4.60
CA ALA A 101 6.02 -27.15 4.75
C ALA A 101 4.81 -28.03 5.12
N ALA A 102 3.91 -27.55 5.96
CA ALA A 102 2.70 -28.25 6.38
C ALA A 102 1.67 -28.32 5.25
N THR A 103 1.41 -27.20 4.57
CA THR A 103 0.33 -27.07 3.59
C THR A 103 0.74 -27.41 2.15
N LYS A 104 2.03 -27.33 1.80
CA LYS A 104 2.59 -27.66 0.47
C LYS A 104 1.84 -26.94 -0.67
N PRO A 105 1.81 -25.60 -0.71
CA PRO A 105 1.13 -24.86 -1.77
C PRO A 105 1.83 -25.04 -3.13
N ASP A 106 1.07 -24.86 -4.22
CA ASP A 106 1.61 -24.82 -5.58
C ASP A 106 2.28 -23.48 -5.91
N GLY A 107 1.93 -22.40 -5.18
CA GLY A 107 2.51 -21.10 -5.33
C GLY A 107 2.28 -20.20 -4.12
N VAL A 108 3.12 -19.17 -4.00
CA VAL A 108 3.03 -18.13 -2.98
C VAL A 108 2.98 -16.77 -3.66
N LEU A 109 2.02 -15.92 -3.29
CA LEU A 109 1.86 -14.55 -3.75
C LEU A 109 2.15 -13.57 -2.62
N VAL A 110 2.98 -12.57 -2.89
CA VAL A 110 3.25 -11.44 -2.01
C VAL A 110 3.14 -10.11 -2.78
N LEU A 111 2.95 -9.00 -2.06
CA LEU A 111 2.90 -7.67 -2.64
C LEU A 111 3.84 -6.71 -1.92
N GLY A 112 4.69 -6.04 -2.67
CA GLY A 112 5.49 -4.90 -2.21
C GLY A 112 6.71 -5.31 -1.39
N ASP A 113 6.92 -4.63 -0.28
CA ASP A 113 8.21 -4.52 0.38
C ASP A 113 8.14 -4.52 1.92
N THR A 114 6.97 -4.77 2.49
CA THR A 114 6.84 -4.89 3.94
C THR A 114 7.57 -6.13 4.46
N ASN A 115 7.73 -6.24 5.77
CA ASN A 115 8.40 -7.42 6.34
C ASN A 115 7.66 -8.74 6.04
N SER A 116 6.33 -8.69 5.79
CA SER A 116 5.55 -9.87 5.40
C SER A 116 6.11 -10.55 4.14
N CYS A 117 6.68 -9.75 3.22
CA CYS A 117 7.27 -10.24 1.97
C CYS A 117 8.52 -11.11 2.19
N LEU A 118 9.18 -11.03 3.35
CA LEU A 118 10.30 -11.90 3.70
C LEU A 118 9.88 -13.38 3.85
N SER A 119 8.58 -13.66 3.91
CA SER A 119 8.03 -15.02 3.83
C SER A 119 8.50 -15.79 2.59
N VAL A 120 8.85 -15.08 1.49
CA VAL A 120 9.35 -15.68 0.25
C VAL A 120 10.67 -16.45 0.46
N ILE A 121 11.45 -16.13 1.50
CA ILE A 121 12.67 -16.88 1.84
C ILE A 121 12.30 -18.33 2.20
N GLY A 122 11.22 -18.53 2.98
CA GLY A 122 10.69 -19.85 3.30
C GLY A 122 10.21 -20.60 2.06
N ALA A 123 9.46 -19.92 1.19
CA ALA A 123 8.98 -20.51 -0.06
C ALA A 123 10.14 -20.94 -0.98
N LYS A 124 11.17 -20.08 -1.12
CA LYS A 124 12.36 -20.38 -1.93
C LYS A 124 13.10 -21.61 -1.44
N ARG A 125 13.27 -21.76 -0.12
CA ARG A 125 13.92 -22.92 0.49
C ARG A 125 13.15 -24.22 0.27
N LEU A 126 11.83 -24.15 0.17
CA LEU A 126 10.94 -25.28 -0.09
C LEU A 126 10.67 -25.51 -1.59
N GLN A 127 11.32 -24.74 -2.47
CA GLN A 127 11.17 -24.82 -3.93
C GLN A 127 9.72 -24.63 -4.38
N ILE A 128 9.03 -23.68 -3.78
CA ILE A 128 7.67 -23.29 -4.13
C ILE A 128 7.73 -22.06 -5.06
N PRO A 129 7.03 -22.04 -6.20
CA PRO A 129 6.94 -20.89 -7.09
C PRO A 129 6.50 -19.61 -6.37
N ILE A 130 7.25 -18.53 -6.57
CA ILE A 130 7.03 -17.23 -5.90
C ILE A 130 6.61 -16.20 -6.92
N PHE A 131 5.47 -15.55 -6.65
CA PHE A 131 4.90 -14.45 -7.42
C PHE A 131 4.96 -13.16 -6.60
N HIS A 132 5.64 -12.14 -7.12
CA HIS A 132 5.84 -10.87 -6.43
C HIS A 132 5.19 -9.73 -7.20
N MET A 133 4.13 -9.15 -6.64
CA MET A 133 3.49 -7.93 -7.16
C MET A 133 4.20 -6.69 -6.60
N GLU A 134 4.08 -5.56 -7.30
CA GLU A 134 4.80 -4.31 -6.99
C GLU A 134 6.33 -4.47 -7.09
N ALA A 135 6.78 -5.43 -7.89
CA ALA A 135 8.19 -5.70 -8.09
C ALA A 135 8.90 -4.56 -8.84
N GLY A 136 10.15 -4.30 -8.51
CA GLY A 136 11.00 -3.34 -9.22
C GLY A 136 10.83 -1.89 -8.82
N ASN A 137 9.99 -1.55 -7.88
CA ASN A 137 9.90 -0.19 -7.36
C ASN A 137 11.19 0.20 -6.64
N ARG A 138 11.65 1.44 -6.83
CA ARG A 138 12.88 1.98 -6.21
C ARG A 138 12.69 3.45 -5.87
N CYS A 139 12.93 3.81 -4.61
CA CYS A 139 13.09 5.21 -4.21
C CYS A 139 14.56 5.60 -4.05
N LYS A 140 15.47 4.62 -4.05
CA LYS A 140 16.93 4.80 -3.86
C LYS A 140 17.31 5.47 -2.54
N ASP A 141 16.44 5.40 -1.55
CA ASP A 141 16.70 5.86 -0.19
C ASP A 141 16.97 4.62 0.69
N GLU A 142 18.22 4.34 0.93
CA GLU A 142 18.63 3.15 1.70
C GLU A 142 18.39 3.29 3.22
N CYS A 143 17.95 4.46 3.68
CA CYS A 143 17.48 4.64 5.06
C CYS A 143 16.11 3.99 5.29
N LEU A 144 15.37 3.68 4.23
CA LEU A 144 14.08 3.01 4.32
C LEU A 144 14.27 1.48 4.40
N PRO A 145 13.78 0.82 5.45
CA PRO A 145 13.84 -0.64 5.58
C PRO A 145 13.21 -1.36 4.38
N GLU A 146 12.17 -0.79 3.82
CA GLU A 146 11.47 -1.30 2.65
C GLU A 146 12.38 -1.39 1.41
N GLU A 147 13.35 -0.49 1.25
CA GLU A 147 14.29 -0.54 0.11
C GLU A 147 15.15 -1.81 0.15
N THR A 148 15.53 -2.25 1.34
CA THR A 148 16.24 -3.53 1.53
C THR A 148 15.32 -4.72 1.23
N ASN A 149 14.12 -4.72 1.78
CA ASN A 149 13.16 -5.82 1.58
C ASN A 149 12.83 -6.01 0.10
N ARG A 150 12.51 -4.92 -0.63
CA ARG A 150 12.12 -5.04 -2.05
C ARG A 150 13.24 -5.61 -2.91
N ARG A 151 14.50 -5.25 -2.65
CA ARG A 151 15.66 -5.82 -3.37
C ARG A 151 15.78 -7.32 -3.12
N ILE A 152 15.63 -7.77 -1.87
CA ILE A 152 15.68 -9.20 -1.53
C ILE A 152 14.55 -9.93 -2.25
N VAL A 153 13.32 -9.43 -2.13
CA VAL A 153 12.13 -10.09 -2.67
C VAL A 153 12.15 -10.15 -4.19
N ASP A 154 12.55 -9.07 -4.87
CA ASP A 154 12.71 -9.05 -6.33
C ASP A 154 13.68 -10.12 -6.83
N ILE A 155 14.84 -10.25 -6.18
CA ILE A 155 15.92 -11.16 -6.64
C ILE A 155 15.51 -12.62 -6.46
N ILE A 156 14.84 -12.96 -5.37
CA ILE A 156 14.55 -14.37 -5.07
C ILE A 156 13.20 -14.84 -5.61
N SER A 157 12.32 -13.92 -6.03
CA SER A 157 11.05 -14.26 -6.65
C SER A 157 11.24 -14.89 -8.03
N ASP A 158 10.37 -15.85 -8.38
CA ASP A 158 10.45 -16.57 -9.64
C ASP A 158 9.74 -15.81 -10.76
N VAL A 159 8.66 -15.09 -10.44
CA VAL A 159 7.91 -14.23 -11.37
C VAL A 159 7.70 -12.87 -10.72
N ASN A 160 8.21 -11.83 -11.36
CA ASN A 160 8.06 -10.45 -10.94
C ASN A 160 6.95 -9.74 -11.74
N MET A 161 5.99 -9.18 -11.05
CA MET A 161 4.85 -8.44 -11.60
C MET A 161 5.01 -6.96 -11.23
N ALA A 162 5.64 -6.22 -12.12
CA ALA A 162 5.88 -4.79 -11.98
C ALA A 162 4.59 -4.00 -12.24
N TYR A 163 4.46 -2.83 -11.62
CA TYR A 163 3.34 -1.94 -11.92
C TYR A 163 3.56 -1.20 -13.24
N SER A 164 4.78 -0.82 -13.55
CA SER A 164 5.10 0.05 -14.69
C SER A 164 6.33 -0.40 -15.47
N GLU A 165 6.52 0.20 -16.65
CA GLU A 165 7.75 0.04 -17.42
C GLU A 165 8.98 0.57 -16.71
N HIS A 166 8.87 1.60 -15.87
CA HIS A 166 9.97 2.06 -15.03
C HIS A 166 10.46 0.97 -14.08
N ALA A 167 9.52 0.34 -13.38
CA ALA A 167 9.82 -0.76 -12.46
C ALA A 167 10.43 -1.97 -13.21
N ARG A 168 9.87 -2.34 -14.38
CA ARG A 168 10.41 -3.42 -15.20
C ARG A 168 11.85 -3.14 -15.66
N ARG A 169 12.19 -1.90 -16.00
CA ARG A 169 13.56 -1.52 -16.37
C ARG A 169 14.52 -1.69 -15.19
N TYR A 170 14.13 -1.28 -13.98
CA TYR A 170 14.96 -1.51 -12.79
C TYR A 170 15.20 -3.00 -12.54
N LEU A 171 14.22 -3.86 -12.75
CA LEU A 171 14.39 -5.31 -12.64
C LEU A 171 15.37 -5.84 -13.71
N ALA A 172 15.27 -5.35 -14.94
CA ALA A 172 16.19 -5.71 -16.02
C ALA A 172 17.64 -5.28 -15.73
N ASP A 173 17.83 -4.08 -15.15
CA ASP A 173 19.15 -3.57 -14.72
C ASP A 173 19.74 -4.42 -13.60
N CYS A 174 18.93 -5.07 -12.78
CA CYS A 174 19.37 -6.05 -11.79
C CYS A 174 19.70 -7.43 -12.38
N GLY A 175 19.58 -7.60 -13.70
CA GLY A 175 19.86 -8.88 -14.38
C GLY A 175 18.78 -9.93 -14.21
N LEU A 176 17.56 -9.54 -13.81
CA LEU A 176 16.47 -10.48 -13.63
C LEU A 176 15.85 -10.94 -14.97
N PRO A 177 15.32 -12.18 -15.05
CA PRO A 177 14.86 -12.76 -16.30
C PRO A 177 13.68 -11.98 -16.89
N LYS A 178 13.81 -11.48 -18.12
CA LYS A 178 12.77 -10.73 -18.82
C LYS A 178 11.53 -11.59 -19.11
N GLU A 179 11.72 -12.85 -19.39
CA GLU A 179 10.67 -13.85 -19.67
C GLU A 179 9.80 -14.22 -18.45
N ARG A 180 10.17 -13.74 -17.28
CA ARG A 180 9.40 -13.90 -16.03
C ARG A 180 9.14 -12.56 -15.32
N THR A 181 9.19 -11.47 -16.08
CA THR A 181 8.92 -10.11 -15.58
C THR A 181 7.83 -9.47 -16.42
N TYR A 182 6.68 -9.18 -15.79
CA TYR A 182 5.48 -8.68 -16.46
C TYR A 182 5.04 -7.34 -15.88
N VAL A 183 4.55 -6.45 -16.73
CA VAL A 183 3.85 -5.24 -16.28
C VAL A 183 2.38 -5.57 -16.13
N THR A 184 1.88 -5.53 -14.89
CA THR A 184 0.48 -5.81 -14.58
C THR A 184 -0.34 -4.55 -14.36
N GLY A 185 0.30 -3.43 -14.06
CA GLY A 185 -0.35 -2.25 -13.52
C GLY A 185 -0.56 -2.34 -12.00
N SER A 186 -0.96 -1.23 -11.41
CA SER A 186 -1.35 -1.18 -10.00
C SER A 186 -2.75 -1.76 -9.78
N PRO A 187 -2.96 -2.62 -8.79
CA PRO A 187 -4.28 -3.14 -8.47
C PRO A 187 -5.21 -2.10 -7.81
N MET A 188 -4.70 -0.91 -7.44
CA MET A 188 -5.48 0.10 -6.73
C MET A 188 -6.67 0.61 -7.55
N ALA A 189 -6.49 0.79 -8.87
CA ALA A 189 -7.58 1.24 -9.75
C ALA A 189 -8.77 0.28 -9.75
N GLU A 190 -8.52 -1.02 -9.81
CA GLU A 190 -9.57 -2.05 -9.76
C GLU A 190 -10.33 -2.00 -8.42
N VAL A 191 -9.60 -1.84 -7.30
CA VAL A 191 -10.20 -1.72 -5.96
C VAL A 191 -11.04 -0.44 -5.84
N LEU A 192 -10.52 0.70 -6.31
CA LEU A 192 -11.26 1.97 -6.29
C LEU A 192 -12.50 1.92 -7.17
N HIS A 193 -12.38 1.33 -8.37
CA HIS A 193 -13.51 1.19 -9.30
C HIS A 193 -14.62 0.31 -8.72
N GLU A 194 -14.28 -0.85 -8.14
CA GLU A 194 -15.24 -1.75 -7.50
C GLU A 194 -15.99 -1.10 -6.31
N ASN A 195 -15.40 -0.06 -5.70
CA ASN A 195 -15.94 0.65 -4.55
C ASN A 195 -16.38 2.09 -4.85
N LEU A 196 -16.34 2.54 -6.10
CA LEU A 196 -16.58 3.95 -6.45
C LEU A 196 -17.98 4.42 -6.03
N LYS A 197 -18.99 3.58 -6.17
CA LYS A 197 -20.37 3.92 -5.77
C LYS A 197 -20.50 4.14 -4.26
N GLU A 198 -19.86 3.29 -3.46
CA GLU A 198 -19.83 3.41 -2.01
C GLU A 198 -19.00 4.62 -1.56
N ILE A 199 -17.94 4.94 -2.26
CA ILE A 199 -17.12 6.14 -2.04
C ILE A 199 -17.96 7.40 -2.31
N GLU A 200 -18.65 7.48 -3.44
CA GLU A 200 -19.52 8.61 -3.80
C GLU A 200 -20.71 8.78 -2.86
N ALA A 201 -21.25 7.66 -2.36
CA ALA A 201 -22.40 7.63 -1.46
C ALA A 201 -22.05 7.93 0.01
N SER A 202 -20.76 8.08 0.37
CA SER A 202 -20.36 8.33 1.75
C SER A 202 -20.90 9.65 2.28
N ASP A 203 -21.46 9.60 3.47
CA ASP A 203 -21.99 10.75 4.21
C ASP A 203 -20.94 11.44 5.10
N VAL A 204 -19.67 11.12 4.91
CA VAL A 204 -18.57 11.57 5.78
C VAL A 204 -18.48 13.09 5.91
N HIS A 205 -18.78 13.84 4.86
CA HIS A 205 -18.81 15.31 4.93
C HIS A 205 -19.84 15.82 5.95
N GLN A 206 -21.06 15.23 5.93
CA GLN A 206 -22.10 15.57 6.87
C GLN A 206 -21.73 15.19 8.31
N ARG A 207 -21.19 13.98 8.50
CA ARG A 207 -20.76 13.49 9.83
C ARG A 207 -19.66 14.34 10.45
N LEU A 208 -18.74 14.84 9.63
CA LEU A 208 -17.60 15.65 10.08
C LEU A 208 -17.85 17.18 10.00
N GLY A 209 -19.00 17.62 9.50
CA GLY A 209 -19.31 19.03 9.32
C GLY A 209 -18.39 19.74 8.33
N LEU A 210 -17.92 19.03 7.31
CA LEU A 210 -17.00 19.55 6.28
C LEU A 210 -17.78 19.91 5.00
N GLU A 211 -17.39 20.99 4.36
CA GLU A 211 -17.92 21.41 3.07
C GLU A 211 -16.96 20.99 1.93
N LYS A 212 -17.50 20.39 0.88
CA LYS A 212 -16.71 19.98 -0.30
C LYS A 212 -15.94 21.15 -0.90
N GLY A 213 -14.66 20.93 -1.19
CA GLY A 213 -13.76 21.95 -1.73
C GLY A 213 -13.30 23.00 -0.71
N LYS A 214 -13.69 22.91 0.57
CA LYS A 214 -13.33 23.88 1.62
C LYS A 214 -12.60 23.25 2.81
N TYR A 215 -11.80 22.25 2.57
CA TYR A 215 -10.88 21.66 3.56
C TYR A 215 -9.66 21.08 2.87
N ILE A 216 -8.57 20.99 3.59
CA ILE A 216 -7.37 20.27 3.18
C ILE A 216 -7.38 18.92 3.88
N LEU A 217 -7.16 17.83 3.12
CA LEU A 217 -6.99 16.50 3.68
C LEU A 217 -5.49 16.26 3.89
N LEU A 218 -5.10 15.99 5.14
CA LEU A 218 -3.73 15.72 5.53
C LEU A 218 -3.57 14.28 6.00
N SER A 219 -2.55 13.58 5.48
CA SER A 219 -2.09 12.29 5.97
C SER A 219 -0.57 12.32 6.12
N ALA A 220 -0.07 12.26 7.36
CA ALA A 220 1.35 12.32 7.68
C ALA A 220 1.65 11.30 8.79
N HIS A 221 2.30 10.19 8.43
CA HIS A 221 2.55 9.07 9.34
C HIS A 221 3.91 8.40 9.15
N ARG A 222 4.67 8.78 8.11
CA ARG A 222 5.99 8.21 7.83
C ARG A 222 7.00 8.60 8.90
N GLU A 223 7.85 7.65 9.27
CA GLU A 223 8.90 7.83 10.28
C GLU A 223 9.84 8.96 9.93
N GLU A 224 10.23 9.06 8.66
CA GLU A 224 11.11 10.12 8.15
C GLU A 224 10.60 11.54 8.43
N ASN A 225 9.28 11.73 8.48
CA ASN A 225 8.65 13.02 8.71
C ASN A 225 8.43 13.34 10.19
N ILE A 226 8.28 12.31 11.03
CA ILE A 226 7.82 12.52 12.42
C ILE A 226 8.83 12.08 13.49
N ASP A 227 9.84 11.26 13.18
CA ASP A 227 10.72 10.69 14.21
C ASP A 227 11.80 11.64 14.70
N THR A 228 12.37 12.48 13.83
CA THR A 228 13.32 13.48 14.27
C THR A 228 12.61 14.76 14.70
N GLU A 229 13.10 15.41 15.76
CA GLU A 229 12.52 16.67 16.24
C GLU A 229 12.52 17.76 15.16
N LYS A 230 13.60 17.85 14.40
CA LYS A 230 13.74 18.81 13.31
C LYS A 230 12.64 18.65 12.25
N ASN A 231 12.44 17.43 11.77
CA ASN A 231 11.45 17.17 10.72
C ASN A 231 10.03 17.32 11.26
N PHE A 232 9.78 16.84 12.48
CA PHE A 232 8.52 17.02 13.18
C PHE A 232 8.12 18.50 13.27
N LEU A 233 9.02 19.36 13.78
CA LEU A 233 8.77 20.80 13.91
C LEU A 233 8.61 21.46 12.53
N SER A 234 9.42 21.11 11.55
CA SER A 234 9.29 21.62 10.17
C SER A 234 7.91 21.33 9.60
N LEU A 235 7.47 20.07 9.68
CA LEU A 235 6.18 19.65 9.16
C LEU A 235 5.01 20.35 9.85
N PHE A 236 4.95 20.32 11.18
CA PHE A 236 3.79 20.86 11.91
C PHE A 236 3.73 22.38 11.93
N ASN A 237 4.88 23.08 11.84
CA ASN A 237 4.90 24.53 11.56
C ASN A 237 4.34 24.83 10.17
N ALA A 238 4.73 24.06 9.16
CA ALA A 238 4.18 24.23 7.80
C ALA A 238 2.67 23.99 7.76
N ILE A 239 2.16 22.99 8.51
CA ILE A 239 0.72 22.72 8.65
C ILE A 239 -0.01 23.90 9.30
N ASN A 240 0.52 24.46 10.39
CA ASN A 240 -0.07 25.64 11.03
C ASN A 240 -0.10 26.85 10.08
N LYS A 241 0.99 27.07 9.33
CA LYS A 241 1.05 28.15 8.32
C LYS A 241 0.08 27.92 7.16
N MET A 242 -0.13 26.69 6.78
CA MET A 242 -1.14 26.30 5.78
C MET A 242 -2.56 26.62 6.28
N ALA A 243 -2.87 26.30 7.55
CA ALA A 243 -4.14 26.64 8.17
C ALA A 243 -4.38 28.17 8.23
N GLU A 244 -3.35 28.95 8.59
CA GLU A 244 -3.41 30.42 8.57
C GLU A 244 -3.67 30.96 7.16
N LYS A 245 -2.92 30.46 6.17
CA LYS A 245 -2.95 30.99 4.81
C LYS A 245 -4.27 30.76 4.08
N TYR A 246 -4.81 29.55 4.20
CA TYR A 246 -6.04 29.19 3.47
C TYR A 246 -7.31 29.43 4.27
N ASP A 247 -7.20 29.69 5.56
CA ASP A 247 -8.31 29.96 6.51
C ASP A 247 -9.44 28.93 6.41
N MET A 248 -9.09 27.64 6.32
CA MET A 248 -10.03 26.52 6.21
C MET A 248 -9.61 25.36 7.11
N PRO A 249 -10.52 24.39 7.41
CA PRO A 249 -10.19 23.20 8.15
C PRO A 249 -9.10 22.37 7.45
N ILE A 250 -8.16 21.84 8.24
CA ILE A 250 -7.23 20.79 7.83
C ILE A 250 -7.64 19.52 8.56
N LEU A 251 -8.24 18.58 7.84
CA LEU A 251 -8.57 17.28 8.42
C LEU A 251 -7.32 16.39 8.41
N TYR A 252 -6.75 16.20 9.58
CA TYR A 252 -5.59 15.35 9.75
C TYR A 252 -6.00 13.92 10.13
N SER A 253 -5.94 13.00 9.17
CA SER A 253 -6.06 11.56 9.41
C SER A 253 -4.82 11.07 10.18
N CYS A 254 -4.91 11.11 11.51
CA CYS A 254 -3.78 11.02 12.41
C CYS A 254 -3.62 9.60 12.94
N HIS A 255 -2.53 8.93 12.53
CA HIS A 255 -2.18 7.63 13.10
C HIS A 255 -1.88 7.74 14.61
N PRO A 256 -2.20 6.73 15.45
CA PRO A 256 -1.95 6.78 16.90
C PRO A 256 -0.51 7.18 17.27
N ARG A 257 0.50 6.73 16.53
CA ARG A 257 1.90 7.12 16.74
C ARG A 257 2.11 8.62 16.62
N SER A 258 1.58 9.23 15.56
CA SER A 258 1.69 10.69 15.33
C SER A 258 0.95 11.47 16.38
N ARG A 259 -0.23 11.01 16.81
CA ARG A 259 -1.02 11.61 17.88
C ARG A 259 -0.29 11.59 19.21
N ASN A 260 0.28 10.44 19.58
CA ASN A 260 1.05 10.29 20.82
C ASN A 260 2.28 11.20 20.83
N ARG A 261 2.97 11.33 19.70
CA ARG A 261 4.12 12.22 19.58
C ARG A 261 3.73 13.68 19.68
N LEU A 262 2.64 14.11 19.04
CA LEU A 262 2.10 15.47 19.19
C LEU A 262 1.77 15.79 20.64
N ALA A 263 1.06 14.88 21.32
CA ALA A 263 0.72 15.05 22.72
C ALA A 263 1.96 15.14 23.62
N ALA A 264 2.97 14.30 23.37
CA ALA A 264 4.22 14.27 24.15
C ALA A 264 5.11 15.51 23.89
N SER A 265 5.07 16.08 22.68
CA SER A 265 5.90 17.23 22.32
C SER A 265 5.41 18.57 22.90
N GLY A 266 4.14 18.65 23.33
CA GLY A 266 3.51 19.90 23.74
C GLY A 266 3.30 20.90 22.58
N PHE A 267 3.50 20.48 21.31
CA PHE A 267 3.31 21.34 20.15
C PHE A 267 1.84 21.75 20.00
N GLN A 268 1.62 23.05 19.77
CA GLN A 268 0.27 23.59 19.62
C GLN A 268 -0.11 23.65 18.14
N LEU A 269 -1.07 22.82 17.76
CA LEU A 269 -1.68 22.92 16.45
C LEU A 269 -2.63 24.11 16.36
N ASP A 270 -2.73 24.70 15.18
CA ASP A 270 -3.76 25.70 14.89
C ASP A 270 -5.15 25.09 15.11
N LYS A 271 -6.09 25.92 15.63
CA LYS A 271 -7.47 25.49 15.93
C LYS A 271 -8.25 24.90 14.74
N ARG A 272 -7.82 25.19 13.53
CA ARG A 272 -8.40 24.69 12.28
C ARG A 272 -7.89 23.31 11.91
N VAL A 273 -6.84 22.81 12.56
CA VAL A 273 -6.32 21.45 12.35
C VAL A 273 -7.12 20.46 13.20
N ILE A 274 -7.93 19.66 12.55
CA ILE A 274 -8.80 18.67 13.17
C ILE A 274 -8.09 17.31 13.14
N GLN A 275 -7.61 16.84 14.31
CA GLN A 275 -7.03 15.51 14.44
C GLN A 275 -8.14 14.46 14.48
N HIS A 276 -8.19 13.62 13.48
CA HIS A 276 -9.17 12.52 13.39
C HIS A 276 -8.45 11.17 13.39
N GLU A 277 -9.09 10.15 13.95
CA GLU A 277 -8.60 8.78 13.81
C GLU A 277 -8.58 8.35 12.35
N PRO A 278 -7.74 7.34 11.98
CA PRO A 278 -7.73 6.85 10.63
C PRO A 278 -9.14 6.47 10.15
N LEU A 279 -9.52 7.00 9.01
CA LEU A 279 -10.82 6.79 8.38
C LEU A 279 -10.88 5.43 7.69
N GLY A 280 -12.08 4.90 7.48
CA GLY A 280 -12.33 3.74 6.62
C GLY A 280 -12.04 4.06 5.14
N PHE A 281 -11.98 3.02 4.32
CA PHE A 281 -11.59 3.14 2.92
C PHE A 281 -12.53 4.07 2.12
N HIS A 282 -13.85 3.88 2.23
CA HIS A 282 -14.82 4.69 1.50
C HIS A 282 -14.81 6.15 1.93
N ASP A 283 -14.77 6.41 3.24
CA ASP A 283 -14.77 7.77 3.79
C ASP A 283 -13.50 8.55 3.42
N TYR A 284 -12.33 7.91 3.53
CA TYR A 284 -11.07 8.55 3.18
C TYR A 284 -11.02 8.95 1.70
N ASN A 285 -11.42 8.03 0.81
CA ASN A 285 -11.43 8.30 -0.62
C ASN A 285 -12.51 9.32 -1.03
N CYS A 286 -13.67 9.32 -0.37
CA CYS A 286 -14.69 10.36 -0.55
C CYS A 286 -14.17 11.75 -0.18
N LEU A 287 -13.46 11.85 0.94
CA LEU A 287 -12.83 13.11 1.36
C LEU A 287 -11.70 13.54 0.41
N GLN A 288 -10.89 12.59 -0.06
CA GLN A 288 -9.80 12.86 -0.99
C GLN A 288 -10.32 13.41 -2.31
N MET A 289 -11.33 12.80 -2.89
CA MET A 289 -11.99 13.19 -4.15
C MET A 289 -12.60 14.60 -4.08
N ASN A 290 -12.97 15.08 -2.89
CA ASN A 290 -13.68 16.35 -2.71
C ASN A 290 -12.86 17.40 -1.91
N ALA A 291 -11.56 17.17 -1.69
CA ALA A 291 -10.71 18.11 -0.95
C ALA A 291 -10.32 19.34 -1.79
N PHE A 292 -10.10 20.48 -1.11
CA PHE A 292 -9.42 21.63 -1.71
C PHE A 292 -8.00 21.27 -2.15
N ALA A 293 -7.28 20.50 -1.33
CA ALA A 293 -5.99 19.92 -1.64
C ALA A 293 -5.77 18.68 -0.77
N VAL A 294 -5.02 17.72 -1.28
CA VAL A 294 -4.58 16.52 -0.54
C VAL A 294 -3.08 16.62 -0.31
N VAL A 295 -2.69 16.61 0.97
CA VAL A 295 -1.30 16.65 1.41
C VAL A 295 -0.97 15.35 2.11
N SER A 296 -0.09 14.52 1.53
CA SER A 296 0.10 13.15 2.03
C SER A 296 1.53 12.64 1.86
N ASP A 297 1.97 11.77 2.78
CA ASP A 297 3.19 10.97 2.64
C ASP A 297 2.89 9.51 2.21
N SER A 298 1.65 9.22 1.85
CA SER A 298 1.25 7.90 1.38
C SER A 298 1.89 7.54 0.04
N GLY A 299 2.38 6.30 -0.08
CA GLY A 299 2.88 5.77 -1.35
C GLY A 299 1.79 5.55 -2.41
N THR A 300 0.51 5.51 -2.02
CA THR A 300 -0.62 5.30 -2.93
C THR A 300 -1.19 6.60 -3.50
N LEU A 301 -0.80 7.76 -2.98
CA LEU A 301 -1.29 9.06 -3.46
C LEU A 301 -1.23 9.21 -5.00
N PRO A 302 -0.14 8.84 -5.70
CA PRO A 302 -0.09 8.94 -7.17
C PRO A 302 -1.06 7.99 -7.87
N GLU A 303 -1.28 6.79 -7.32
CA GLU A 303 -2.22 5.81 -7.88
C GLU A 303 -3.66 6.30 -7.73
N GLU A 304 -3.99 6.85 -6.57
CA GLU A 304 -5.29 7.45 -6.26
C GLU A 304 -5.56 8.70 -7.12
N SER A 305 -4.57 9.61 -7.24
CA SER A 305 -4.66 10.80 -8.08
C SER A 305 -4.91 10.44 -9.55
N SER A 306 -4.15 9.48 -10.11
CA SER A 306 -4.35 8.97 -11.46
C SER A 306 -5.75 8.42 -11.66
N PHE A 307 -6.21 7.55 -10.76
CA PHE A 307 -7.53 6.94 -10.86
C PHE A 307 -8.64 8.00 -10.82
N PHE A 308 -8.66 8.86 -9.80
CA PHE A 308 -9.71 9.88 -9.66
C PHE A 308 -9.70 10.88 -10.81
N THR A 309 -8.54 11.22 -11.34
CA THR A 309 -8.44 12.04 -12.58
C THR A 309 -9.08 11.31 -13.77
N SER A 310 -8.88 10.00 -13.91
CA SER A 310 -9.43 9.21 -15.01
C SER A 310 -10.95 9.10 -14.99
N VAL A 311 -11.56 9.16 -13.81
CA VAL A 311 -13.02 9.10 -13.62
C VAL A 311 -13.68 10.47 -13.45
N GLY A 312 -12.93 11.56 -13.70
CA GLY A 312 -13.48 12.93 -13.72
C GLY A 312 -13.53 13.65 -12.36
N HIS A 313 -12.81 13.14 -11.37
CA HIS A 313 -12.68 13.72 -10.03
C HIS A 313 -11.23 14.11 -9.67
N PRO A 314 -10.53 14.91 -10.50
CA PRO A 314 -9.17 15.31 -10.20
C PRO A 314 -9.11 16.15 -8.91
N PHE A 315 -8.04 16.01 -8.17
CA PHE A 315 -7.76 16.83 -7.00
C PHE A 315 -6.29 17.28 -6.94
N PRO A 316 -5.98 18.43 -6.33
CA PRO A 316 -4.60 18.86 -6.12
C PRO A 316 -3.87 17.90 -5.19
N ALA A 317 -2.89 17.16 -5.72
CA ALA A 317 -2.15 16.12 -4.99
C ALA A 317 -0.72 16.59 -4.65
N ILE A 318 -0.41 16.68 -3.35
CA ILE A 318 0.88 17.14 -2.84
C ILE A 318 1.50 16.07 -1.95
N CYS A 319 2.67 15.57 -2.36
CA CYS A 319 3.44 14.60 -1.60
C CYS A 319 4.46 15.30 -0.70
N ILE A 320 4.39 15.05 0.61
CA ILE A 320 5.31 15.61 1.60
C ILE A 320 6.54 14.72 1.86
N ARG A 321 6.92 13.93 0.87
CA ARG A 321 8.18 13.16 0.88
C ARG A 321 9.26 13.88 0.08
N THR A 322 10.49 13.40 0.18
CA THR A 322 11.65 13.89 -0.59
C THR A 322 12.01 12.98 -1.75
N SER A 323 11.42 11.81 -1.81
CA SER A 323 11.63 10.81 -2.87
C SER A 323 10.32 10.09 -3.20
N THR A 324 10.28 9.40 -4.33
CA THR A 324 9.13 8.58 -4.73
C THR A 324 9.61 7.30 -5.41
N GLU A 325 8.91 6.23 -5.17
CA GLU A 325 8.99 4.98 -5.90
C GLU A 325 8.05 4.93 -7.12
N ARG A 326 7.44 6.07 -7.47
CA ARG A 326 6.46 6.24 -8.55
C ARG A 326 6.91 7.30 -9.58
N PRO A 327 8.10 7.15 -10.22
CA PRO A 327 8.60 8.15 -11.16
C PRO A 327 7.68 8.35 -12.37
N GLU A 328 6.95 7.32 -12.79
CA GLU A 328 5.98 7.37 -13.87
C GLU A 328 4.84 8.38 -13.63
N ALA A 329 4.48 8.61 -12.38
CA ALA A 329 3.46 9.60 -12.05
C ALA A 329 3.99 11.04 -12.14
N ILE A 330 5.29 11.24 -11.87
CA ILE A 330 5.97 12.52 -12.14
C ILE A 330 6.06 12.79 -13.64
N ASP A 331 6.38 11.76 -14.45
CA ASP A 331 6.40 11.88 -15.93
C ASP A 331 5.04 12.34 -16.50
N LYS A 332 3.96 12.08 -15.79
CA LYS A 332 2.59 12.45 -16.19
C LYS A 332 2.09 13.74 -15.52
N GLY A 333 2.88 14.33 -14.62
CA GLY A 333 2.48 15.53 -13.89
C GLY A 333 1.29 15.31 -12.94
N ASP A 334 1.17 14.10 -12.40
CA ASP A 334 0.00 13.63 -11.65
C ASP A 334 -0.03 14.14 -10.21
N PHE A 335 1.13 14.50 -9.66
CA PHE A 335 1.27 15.06 -8.31
C PHE A 335 2.56 15.88 -8.16
N ILE A 336 2.67 16.65 -7.08
CA ILE A 336 3.86 17.46 -6.77
C ILE A 336 4.58 16.90 -5.54
N ILE A 337 5.90 16.70 -5.62
CA ILE A 337 6.74 16.39 -4.46
C ILE A 337 7.21 17.70 -3.84
N ALA A 338 6.75 17.99 -2.62
CA ALA A 338 7.04 19.24 -1.91
C ALA A 338 8.06 19.09 -0.78
N GLY A 339 8.12 17.92 -0.14
CA GLY A 339 8.80 17.76 1.15
C GLY A 339 8.03 18.46 2.28
N ILE A 340 8.71 18.73 3.38
CA ILE A 340 8.13 19.28 4.62
C ILE A 340 8.60 20.69 4.97
N ASP A 341 9.35 21.33 4.08
CA ASP A 341 9.75 22.73 4.25
C ASP A 341 8.55 23.65 4.05
N GLU A 342 8.32 24.58 4.99
CA GLU A 342 7.16 25.47 5.02
C GLU A 342 6.96 26.19 3.68
N LYS A 343 7.99 26.89 3.22
CA LYS A 343 7.90 27.72 2.03
C LYS A 343 7.62 26.90 0.77
N ARG A 344 8.30 25.75 0.63
CA ARG A 344 8.13 24.86 -0.51
C ARG A 344 6.78 24.18 -0.49
N LEU A 345 6.31 23.75 0.67
CA LEU A 345 5.00 23.10 0.81
C LEU A 345 3.87 24.06 0.45
N LEU A 346 3.89 25.29 0.99
CA LEU A 346 2.87 26.29 0.67
C LEU A 346 2.87 26.66 -0.81
N GLN A 347 4.04 26.80 -1.42
CA GLN A 347 4.15 27.07 -2.86
C GLN A 347 3.63 25.88 -3.70
N ALA A 348 3.91 24.64 -3.31
CA ALA A 348 3.42 23.45 -4.00
C ALA A 348 1.88 23.35 -3.94
N VAL A 349 1.28 23.66 -2.80
CA VAL A 349 -0.18 23.70 -2.66
C VAL A 349 -0.79 24.77 -3.57
N ASP A 350 -0.25 26.01 -3.57
CA ASP A 350 -0.71 27.07 -4.48
C ASP A 350 -0.66 26.60 -5.94
N THR A 351 0.49 26.09 -6.36
CA THR A 351 0.71 25.65 -7.75
C THR A 351 -0.26 24.54 -8.15
N ALA A 352 -0.43 23.51 -7.29
CA ALA A 352 -1.34 22.40 -7.59
C ALA A 352 -2.80 22.88 -7.66
N VAL A 353 -3.22 23.75 -6.75
CA VAL A 353 -4.58 24.30 -6.72
C VAL A 353 -4.86 25.18 -7.93
N GLU A 354 -3.93 26.04 -8.33
CA GLU A 354 -4.07 26.92 -9.51
C GLU A 354 -4.15 26.09 -10.79
N LEU A 355 -3.24 25.12 -10.97
CA LEU A 355 -3.27 24.21 -12.13
C LEU A 355 -4.60 23.47 -12.22
N CYS A 356 -5.11 22.95 -11.10
CA CYS A 356 -6.41 22.27 -11.10
C CYS A 356 -7.57 23.19 -11.46
N LYS A 357 -7.57 24.45 -10.99
CA LYS A 357 -8.59 25.46 -11.34
C LYS A 357 -8.58 25.78 -12.81
N ASP A 358 -7.42 25.78 -13.45
CA ASP A 358 -7.25 26.02 -14.89
C ASP A 358 -7.53 24.78 -15.74
N GLY A 359 -7.95 23.67 -15.10
CA GLY A 359 -8.19 22.40 -15.81
C GLY A 359 -6.90 21.70 -16.26
N GLN A 360 -5.76 22.13 -15.74
CA GLN A 360 -4.44 21.57 -16.06
C GLN A 360 -4.08 20.49 -15.03
N HIS A 361 -4.84 19.41 -15.05
CA HIS A 361 -4.53 18.23 -14.25
C HIS A 361 -3.41 17.43 -14.91
N GLY A 362 -2.77 16.54 -14.15
CA GLY A 362 -1.88 15.54 -14.72
C GLY A 362 -2.64 14.60 -15.68
N ILE A 363 -1.88 13.90 -16.50
CA ILE A 363 -2.42 12.83 -17.33
C ILE A 363 -2.40 11.54 -16.53
N PRO A 364 -3.53 10.83 -16.38
CA PRO A 364 -3.54 9.57 -15.66
C PRO A 364 -2.45 8.62 -16.16
N VAL A 365 -1.71 8.00 -15.24
CA VAL A 365 -0.71 6.98 -15.58
C VAL A 365 -1.45 5.76 -16.13
N PRO A 366 -1.15 5.29 -17.35
CA PRO A 366 -1.88 4.17 -17.95
C PRO A 366 -1.89 2.92 -17.06
N ASP A 367 -0.75 2.62 -16.42
CA ASP A 367 -0.60 1.47 -15.55
C ASP A 367 -1.32 1.61 -14.17
N TYR A 368 -1.91 2.78 -13.88
CA TYR A 368 -2.63 3.08 -12.64
C TYR A 368 -4.15 3.22 -12.83
N VAL A 369 -4.63 2.98 -14.04
CA VAL A 369 -6.06 3.02 -14.36
C VAL A 369 -6.58 1.70 -14.93
N ASP A 370 -5.75 0.67 -14.96
CA ASP A 370 -6.13 -0.68 -15.39
C ASP A 370 -7.09 -1.34 -14.38
N GLU A 371 -8.26 -1.75 -14.85
CA GLU A 371 -9.31 -2.40 -14.05
C GLU A 371 -9.32 -3.94 -14.16
N ASN A 372 -8.26 -4.53 -14.71
CA ASN A 372 -8.16 -5.98 -14.94
C ASN A 372 -6.89 -6.61 -14.37
N VAL A 373 -6.26 -5.94 -13.43
CA VAL A 373 -4.99 -6.39 -12.82
C VAL A 373 -5.15 -7.75 -12.17
N SER A 374 -6.23 -7.97 -11.42
CA SER A 374 -6.52 -9.26 -10.79
C SER A 374 -6.64 -10.40 -11.83
N THR A 375 -7.21 -10.12 -13.00
CA THR A 375 -7.31 -11.09 -14.10
C THR A 375 -5.94 -11.42 -14.70
N LYS A 376 -5.08 -10.39 -14.88
CA LYS A 376 -3.70 -10.60 -15.32
C LYS A 376 -2.93 -11.48 -14.34
N VAL A 377 -3.03 -11.19 -13.03
CA VAL A 377 -2.38 -11.94 -11.96
C VAL A 377 -2.81 -13.41 -11.95
N VAL A 378 -4.12 -13.67 -12.00
CA VAL A 378 -4.65 -15.06 -12.07
C VAL A 378 -4.09 -15.81 -13.27
N LYS A 379 -4.08 -15.19 -14.47
CA LYS A 379 -3.55 -15.83 -15.68
C LYS A 379 -2.04 -16.08 -15.59
N ILE A 380 -1.27 -15.16 -15.01
CA ILE A 380 0.18 -15.32 -14.80
C ILE A 380 0.44 -16.48 -13.83
N ILE A 381 -0.22 -16.52 -12.68
CA ILE A 381 -0.07 -17.60 -11.69
C ILE A 381 -0.42 -18.94 -12.32
N GLN A 382 -1.58 -19.06 -12.97
CA GLN A 382 -2.03 -20.28 -13.62
C GLN A 382 -1.03 -20.78 -14.67
N SER A 383 -0.41 -19.87 -15.42
CA SER A 383 0.58 -20.22 -16.45
C SER A 383 1.92 -20.62 -15.86
N TYR A 384 2.39 -19.88 -14.85
CA TYR A 384 3.79 -19.95 -14.44
C TYR A 384 4.10 -20.92 -13.31
N VAL A 385 3.13 -21.43 -12.56
CA VAL A 385 3.37 -22.50 -11.57
C VAL A 385 4.06 -23.69 -12.23
N GLY A 386 3.52 -24.21 -13.33
CA GLY A 386 4.11 -25.33 -14.05
C GLY A 386 5.43 -24.98 -14.74
N ILE A 387 5.53 -23.76 -15.30
CA ILE A 387 6.76 -23.31 -15.98
C ILE A 387 7.91 -23.17 -14.97
N VAL A 388 7.68 -22.56 -13.82
CA VAL A 388 8.68 -22.40 -12.76
C VAL A 388 9.11 -23.76 -12.22
N ASN A 389 8.16 -24.66 -11.94
CA ASN A 389 8.47 -26.03 -11.51
C ASN A 389 9.37 -26.76 -12.49
N LYS A 390 9.05 -26.69 -13.79
CA LYS A 390 9.85 -27.34 -14.85
C LYS A 390 11.20 -26.66 -15.07
N MET A 391 11.24 -25.33 -15.21
CA MET A 391 12.43 -24.60 -15.68
C MET A 391 13.38 -24.23 -14.54
N VAL A 392 12.88 -23.95 -13.35
CA VAL A 392 13.68 -23.51 -12.20
C VAL A 392 13.96 -24.70 -11.26
N TRP A 393 12.94 -25.46 -10.90
CA TRP A 393 13.05 -26.51 -9.89
C TRP A 393 13.25 -27.92 -10.46
N ARG A 394 13.06 -28.09 -11.77
CA ARG A 394 13.18 -29.40 -12.48
C ARG A 394 12.31 -30.50 -11.87
N LYS A 395 11.09 -30.12 -11.48
CA LYS A 395 10.05 -31.01 -10.95
C LYS A 395 9.14 -31.53 -12.08
#